data_2e8ad7a5d13b7a727ed7fc11bb6c736b
#
_entry.id   2e8ad7a5d13b7a727ed7fc11bb6c736b
#
_cell.length_a   1.000
_cell.length_b   1.000
_cell.length_c   1.000
_cell.angle_alpha   90.00
_cell.angle_beta   90.00
_cell.angle_gamma   90.00
#
_symmetry.space_group_name_H-M   'P 1'
#
loop_
_entity.id
_entity.type
_entity.pdbx_description
1 polymer ?
#
loop_
_entity_poly.entity_id
_entity_poly.type
_entity_poly.pdbx_seq_one_letter_code
_entity_poly.pdbx_strand_id
1 'polypeptide(L)'
;NDALTTTRKNVAAAAAKYGLNVMQTEWSMLDAAPKVETGFPDSYENASDMDIALFMGKLIHIGMTQGNYISWSYWTAMSQSMYGQRNRFELMKLNATGDNDYESYGDLKTGGTVSATPNLWVLGNYSRFVRPGYKRIALTGDGDINSLMGSAYLSPDGKKVVAVFVNMNTVTKGVKLAADDFSKTISSVKKYTTDATNNLTCDETITDVTTRIMIPARSVVTFTFDLNATTGITNVKNDSTKADNGIYNLNGQKVADSADKYNSLEHGVYIINGKKLIKK
;
A
#
# COMPACT_ATOMS: atom_id res chain seq x y z
N ASN A 1 -15.35 -14.94 -9.64
CA ASN A 1 -14.42 -14.51 -10.66
C ASN A 1 -15.04 -13.47 -11.52
N ASP A 2 -14.69 -12.34 -11.22
CA ASP A 2 -15.13 -11.09 -11.67
C ASP A 2 -14.55 -10.79 -13.07
N ALA A 3 -15.41 -10.40 -13.99
CA ALA A 3 -15.03 -10.04 -15.34
C ALA A 3 -13.99 -8.91 -15.36
N LEU A 4 -14.05 -7.99 -14.37
CA LEU A 4 -13.11 -6.90 -14.20
C LEU A 4 -11.68 -7.41 -13.97
N THR A 5 -11.52 -8.41 -13.11
CA THR A 5 -10.23 -9.06 -12.83
C THR A 5 -9.69 -9.78 -14.06
N THR A 6 -10.54 -10.59 -14.72
CA THR A 6 -10.15 -11.37 -15.90
C THR A 6 -9.72 -10.48 -17.05
N THR A 7 -10.46 -9.42 -17.35
CA THR A 7 -10.11 -8.46 -18.40
C THR A 7 -8.76 -7.82 -18.13
N ARG A 8 -8.52 -7.36 -16.90
CA ARG A 8 -7.25 -6.70 -16.53
C ARG A 8 -6.06 -7.64 -16.61
N LYS A 9 -6.21 -8.90 -16.16
CA LYS A 9 -5.18 -9.94 -16.32
C LYS A 9 -4.84 -10.19 -17.79
N ASN A 10 -5.85 -10.31 -18.64
CA ASN A 10 -5.65 -10.56 -20.06
C ASN A 10 -4.93 -9.39 -20.76
N VAL A 11 -5.31 -8.15 -20.44
CA VAL A 11 -4.63 -6.95 -20.96
C VAL A 11 -3.17 -6.90 -20.49
N ALA A 12 -2.92 -7.14 -19.20
CA ALA A 12 -1.57 -7.17 -18.65
C ALA A 12 -0.71 -8.26 -19.31
N ALA A 13 -1.26 -9.45 -19.51
CA ALA A 13 -0.57 -10.56 -20.18
C ALA A 13 -0.27 -10.26 -21.65
N ALA A 14 -1.19 -9.60 -22.35
CA ALA A 14 -0.98 -9.17 -23.73
C ALA A 14 0.12 -8.09 -23.82
N ALA A 15 0.06 -7.08 -22.96
CA ALA A 15 1.05 -6.01 -22.94
C ALA A 15 2.46 -6.52 -22.61
N ALA A 16 2.57 -7.46 -21.67
CA ALA A 16 3.85 -8.04 -21.27
C ALA A 16 4.60 -8.73 -22.42
N LYS A 17 3.87 -9.33 -23.39
CA LYS A 17 4.47 -9.96 -24.57
C LYS A 17 5.27 -8.97 -25.43
N TYR A 18 4.94 -7.69 -25.35
CA TYR A 18 5.57 -6.63 -26.12
C TYR A 18 6.40 -5.68 -25.23
N GLY A 19 6.59 -6.00 -23.96
CA GLY A 19 7.31 -5.14 -23.02
C GLY A 19 6.61 -3.79 -22.75
N LEU A 20 5.28 -3.74 -22.91
CA LEU A 20 4.50 -2.51 -22.76
C LEU A 20 3.96 -2.38 -21.33
N ASN A 21 3.90 -1.14 -20.87
CA ASN A 21 3.22 -0.78 -19.64
C ASN A 21 1.71 -0.59 -19.87
N VAL A 22 0.92 -0.86 -18.84
CA VAL A 22 -0.53 -0.67 -18.87
C VAL A 22 -0.93 0.45 -17.92
N MET A 23 -1.83 1.32 -18.34
CA MET A 23 -2.38 2.41 -17.55
C MET A 23 -3.90 2.42 -17.65
N GLN A 24 -4.57 2.74 -16.54
CA GLN A 24 -5.98 3.17 -16.55
C GLN A 24 -5.99 4.68 -16.72
N THR A 25 -6.22 5.14 -17.94
CA THR A 25 -6.20 6.56 -18.27
C THR A 25 -7.47 7.29 -17.84
N GLU A 26 -8.58 6.56 -17.76
CA GLU A 26 -9.86 7.06 -17.26
C GLU A 26 -10.70 5.92 -16.68
N TRP A 27 -11.26 6.15 -15.54
CA TRP A 27 -12.38 5.39 -15.00
C TRP A 27 -13.44 6.36 -14.53
N SER A 28 -14.70 6.13 -14.90
CA SER A 28 -15.87 6.91 -14.47
C SER A 28 -16.97 5.99 -13.95
N MET A 29 -17.76 6.48 -13.01
CA MET A 29 -18.97 5.82 -12.52
C MET A 29 -20.16 6.54 -13.13
N LEU A 30 -20.67 6.00 -14.23
CA LEU A 30 -21.88 6.49 -14.86
C LEU A 30 -23.03 5.59 -14.39
N ASP A 31 -24.17 6.09 -14.11
CA ASP A 31 -25.42 5.55 -13.57
C ASP A 31 -25.78 4.04 -13.72
N ALA A 32 -24.86 3.21 -14.17
CA ALA A 32 -25.02 1.77 -14.24
C ALA A 32 -24.41 1.10 -13.02
N ALA A 33 -25.24 0.60 -12.12
CA ALA A 33 -24.76 -0.19 -10.99
C ALA A 33 -23.94 -1.38 -11.47
N PRO A 34 -22.80 -1.70 -10.84
CA PRO A 34 -22.07 -2.93 -11.09
C PRO A 34 -22.89 -4.11 -10.54
N LYS A 35 -23.74 -4.66 -11.38
CA LYS A 35 -24.73 -5.72 -11.01
C LYS A 35 -24.12 -7.03 -10.51
N VAL A 36 -22.80 -7.16 -10.51
CA VAL A 36 -22.09 -8.44 -10.27
C VAL A 36 -21.10 -8.39 -9.12
N GLU A 37 -21.10 -7.32 -8.32
CA GLU A 37 -20.14 -7.18 -7.23
C GLU A 37 -20.70 -7.63 -5.89
N THR A 38 -20.12 -8.69 -5.34
CA THR A 38 -20.47 -9.15 -3.99
C THR A 38 -20.28 -8.02 -2.98
N GLY A 39 -21.35 -7.74 -2.24
CA GLY A 39 -21.36 -6.69 -1.21
C GLY A 39 -21.62 -5.28 -1.72
N PHE A 40 -21.84 -5.08 -3.02
CA PHE A 40 -22.34 -3.82 -3.56
C PHE A 40 -23.87 -3.85 -3.64
N PRO A 41 -24.57 -2.77 -3.25
CA PRO A 41 -26.01 -2.67 -3.40
C PRO A 41 -26.48 -2.85 -4.85
N ASP A 42 -27.74 -3.28 -5.04
CA ASP A 42 -28.31 -3.58 -6.37
C ASP A 42 -28.35 -2.38 -7.31
N SER A 43 -28.28 -1.17 -6.75
CA SER A 43 -28.23 0.08 -7.52
C SER A 43 -27.40 1.13 -6.80
N TYR A 44 -26.95 2.14 -7.53
CA TYR A 44 -26.30 3.31 -6.95
C TYR A 44 -27.25 4.11 -6.04
N GLU A 45 -28.55 4.02 -6.26
CA GLU A 45 -29.56 4.68 -5.42
C GLU A 45 -29.54 4.11 -3.99
N ASN A 46 -29.32 2.81 -3.87
CA ASN A 46 -29.25 2.10 -2.58
C ASN A 46 -27.85 2.11 -1.96
N ALA A 47 -26.83 2.53 -2.72
CA ALA A 47 -25.45 2.59 -2.23
C ALA A 47 -25.24 3.83 -1.37
N SER A 48 -24.54 3.69 -0.25
CA SER A 48 -23.97 4.82 0.45
C SER A 48 -22.81 5.43 -0.33
N ASP A 49 -22.41 6.66 -0.03
CA ASP A 49 -21.23 7.28 -0.63
C ASP A 49 -19.96 6.46 -0.32
N MET A 50 -19.91 5.81 0.84
CA MET A 50 -18.78 4.93 1.18
C MET A 50 -18.80 3.62 0.41
N ASP A 51 -19.96 3.07 0.03
CA ASP A 51 -20.04 1.90 -0.84
C ASP A 51 -19.44 2.19 -2.22
N ILE A 52 -19.77 3.36 -2.78
CA ILE A 52 -19.23 3.84 -4.06
C ILE A 52 -17.70 3.98 -3.96
N ALA A 53 -17.22 4.59 -2.90
CA ALA A 53 -15.80 4.80 -2.68
C ALA A 53 -15.03 3.49 -2.48
N LEU A 54 -15.60 2.53 -1.76
CA LEU A 54 -15.01 1.21 -1.59
C LEU A 54 -14.92 0.45 -2.92
N PHE A 55 -15.93 0.57 -3.77
CA PHE A 55 -15.90 0.00 -5.11
C PHE A 55 -14.76 0.61 -5.95
N MET A 56 -14.57 1.93 -5.89
CA MET A 56 -13.41 2.58 -6.52
C MET A 56 -12.08 2.05 -5.95
N GLY A 57 -11.98 1.89 -4.63
CA GLY A 57 -10.81 1.30 -3.97
C GLY A 57 -10.51 -0.11 -4.47
N LYS A 58 -11.54 -0.94 -4.65
CA LYS A 58 -11.43 -2.28 -5.26
C LYS A 58 -10.89 -2.20 -6.68
N LEU A 59 -11.39 -1.28 -7.50
CA LEU A 59 -10.94 -1.11 -8.89
C LEU A 59 -9.48 -0.70 -8.98
N ILE A 60 -9.05 0.23 -8.12
CA ILE A 60 -7.65 0.62 -8.02
C ILE A 60 -6.81 -0.60 -7.62
N HIS A 61 -7.22 -1.32 -6.57
CA HIS A 61 -6.51 -2.52 -6.12
C HIS A 61 -6.35 -3.56 -7.24
N ILE A 62 -7.43 -3.91 -7.93
CA ILE A 62 -7.40 -4.90 -9.03
C ILE A 62 -6.51 -4.38 -10.17
N GLY A 63 -6.62 -3.11 -10.53
CA GLY A 63 -5.77 -2.48 -11.55
C GLY A 63 -4.29 -2.63 -11.22
N MET A 64 -3.90 -2.27 -10.00
CA MET A 64 -2.51 -2.33 -9.56
C MET A 64 -2.00 -3.76 -9.39
N THR A 65 -2.80 -4.68 -8.85
CA THR A 65 -2.35 -6.04 -8.49
C THR A 65 -2.53 -7.05 -9.60
N GLN A 66 -3.66 -7.02 -10.31
CA GLN A 66 -4.01 -7.98 -11.35
C GLN A 66 -3.74 -7.43 -12.76
N GLY A 67 -3.94 -6.13 -12.95
CA GLY A 67 -3.68 -5.42 -14.21
C GLY A 67 -2.23 -4.96 -14.36
N ASN A 68 -1.45 -5.02 -13.30
CA ASN A 68 -0.07 -4.51 -13.26
C ASN A 68 0.05 -3.07 -13.77
N TYR A 69 -0.94 -2.23 -13.43
CA TYR A 69 -1.00 -0.85 -13.90
C TYR A 69 0.11 0.00 -13.26
N ILE A 70 0.69 0.89 -14.06
CA ILE A 70 1.67 1.87 -13.60
C ILE A 70 1.03 3.24 -13.27
N SER A 71 -0.22 3.44 -13.67
CA SER A 71 -1.01 4.66 -13.40
C SER A 71 -2.50 4.33 -13.38
N TRP A 72 -3.24 5.10 -12.61
CA TRP A 72 -4.70 5.02 -12.54
C TRP A 72 -5.28 6.41 -12.39
N SER A 73 -6.23 6.78 -13.24
CA SER A 73 -6.88 8.08 -13.26
C SER A 73 -8.39 7.94 -13.20
N TYR A 74 -9.03 8.93 -12.60
CA TYR A 74 -10.47 8.98 -12.39
C TYR A 74 -11.07 10.17 -13.11
N TRP A 75 -12.17 9.99 -13.80
CA TRP A 75 -13.03 11.03 -14.33
C TRP A 75 -14.31 11.08 -13.49
N THR A 76 -14.53 12.11 -12.69
CA THR A 76 -13.79 13.35 -12.68
C THR A 76 -13.62 13.87 -11.26
N ALA A 77 -12.69 14.81 -11.09
CA ALA A 77 -12.43 15.41 -9.78
C ALA A 77 -13.62 16.25 -9.32
N MET A 78 -14.15 17.08 -10.21
CA MET A 78 -15.26 17.98 -9.96
C MET A 78 -15.83 18.46 -11.29
N SER A 79 -17.16 18.43 -11.42
CA SER A 79 -17.87 19.00 -12.56
C SER A 79 -19.25 19.46 -12.13
N GLN A 80 -19.96 20.15 -13.01
CA GLN A 80 -21.39 20.29 -12.88
C GLN A 80 -22.07 18.97 -13.24
N SER A 81 -23.07 18.57 -12.47
CA SER A 81 -23.80 17.30 -12.61
C SER A 81 -24.36 17.06 -14.01
N MET A 82 -24.67 18.12 -14.72
CA MET A 82 -25.18 18.07 -16.10
C MET A 82 -24.15 17.58 -17.14
N TYR A 83 -22.87 17.56 -16.80
CA TYR A 83 -21.82 17.14 -17.71
C TYR A 83 -21.45 15.65 -17.61
N GLY A 84 -22.30 14.83 -17.02
CA GLY A 84 -22.25 13.41 -17.19
C GLY A 84 -22.12 12.57 -15.95
N GLN A 85 -21.88 13.15 -14.77
CA GLN A 85 -21.74 12.39 -13.54
C GLN A 85 -22.41 13.11 -12.37
N ARG A 86 -23.14 12.36 -11.54
CA ARG A 86 -23.73 12.92 -10.32
C ARG A 86 -22.63 13.31 -9.34
N ASN A 87 -22.84 14.39 -8.61
CA ASN A 87 -21.92 14.92 -7.59
C ASN A 87 -21.37 13.84 -6.64
N ARG A 88 -22.17 12.87 -6.25
CA ARG A 88 -21.76 11.80 -5.34
C ARG A 88 -20.71 10.83 -5.90
N PHE A 89 -20.56 10.79 -7.22
CA PHE A 89 -19.53 9.99 -7.90
C PHE A 89 -18.22 10.74 -8.13
N GLU A 90 -18.22 12.05 -7.96
CA GLU A 90 -17.05 12.88 -8.12
C GLU A 90 -16.13 12.79 -6.90
N LEU A 91 -14.89 13.27 -7.04
CA LEU A 91 -13.98 13.38 -5.90
C LEU A 91 -14.41 14.52 -4.96
N MET A 92 -14.96 15.57 -5.55
CA MET A 92 -15.45 16.73 -4.83
C MET A 92 -16.82 17.15 -5.37
N LYS A 93 -17.79 17.32 -4.49
CA LYS A 93 -19.11 17.86 -4.82
C LYS A 93 -19.03 19.35 -5.02
N LEU A 94 -19.54 19.81 -6.14
CA LEU A 94 -19.78 21.20 -6.41
C LEU A 94 -21.27 21.47 -6.14
N ASN A 95 -21.58 22.14 -5.04
CA ASN A 95 -22.95 22.50 -4.67
C ASN A 95 -23.13 23.98 -5.01
N ALA A 96 -23.55 24.28 -6.21
CA ALA A 96 -23.90 25.63 -6.62
C ALA A 96 -25.22 26.08 -5.96
N THR A 97 -25.34 27.37 -5.70
CA THR A 97 -26.59 27.92 -5.15
C THR A 97 -27.71 27.72 -6.16
N GLY A 98 -28.78 27.01 -5.79
CA GLY A 98 -29.89 26.68 -6.69
C GLY A 98 -29.70 25.40 -7.51
N ASP A 99 -28.55 24.74 -7.42
CA ASP A 99 -28.31 23.48 -8.10
C ASP A 99 -29.04 22.35 -7.39
N ASN A 100 -29.83 21.64 -8.13
CA ASN A 100 -30.30 20.32 -7.76
C ASN A 100 -29.63 19.34 -8.72
N ASP A 101 -29.19 18.24 -8.32
CA ASP A 101 -28.32 17.21 -8.96
C ASP A 101 -28.36 17.09 -10.52
N TYR A 102 -29.16 17.86 -11.22
CA TYR A 102 -29.34 17.82 -12.70
C TYR A 102 -29.51 19.18 -13.36
N GLU A 103 -29.47 20.30 -12.64
CA GLU A 103 -29.85 21.57 -13.23
C GLU A 103 -28.87 22.71 -13.00
N SER A 104 -28.73 23.40 -13.98
CA SER A 104 -28.55 24.79 -14.38
C SER A 104 -27.16 25.36 -14.47
N TYR A 105 -26.87 25.85 -15.69
CA TYR A 105 -25.70 26.63 -16.08
C TYR A 105 -25.60 28.00 -15.39
N GLY A 106 -26.67 28.44 -14.75
CA GLY A 106 -26.75 29.80 -14.25
C GLY A 106 -26.10 30.02 -12.92
N ASP A 107 -26.19 29.06 -12.06
CA ASP A 107 -26.01 29.24 -10.62
C ASP A 107 -24.57 29.22 -10.14
N LEU A 108 -23.65 28.62 -10.87
CA LEU A 108 -22.20 28.74 -10.60
C LEU A 108 -21.69 30.17 -10.62
N LYS A 109 -22.44 31.10 -11.23
CA LYS A 109 -22.09 32.52 -11.28
C LYS A 109 -22.44 33.27 -9.99
N THR A 110 -23.27 32.70 -9.15
CA THR A 110 -23.80 33.38 -7.97
C THR A 110 -23.22 32.91 -6.65
N GLY A 111 -22.54 31.77 -6.64
CA GLY A 111 -21.90 31.21 -5.46
C GLY A 111 -22.14 29.72 -5.31
N GLY A 112 -21.59 29.15 -4.25
CA GLY A 112 -21.72 27.75 -3.96
C GLY A 112 -20.68 27.27 -2.95
N THR A 113 -20.66 25.95 -2.72
CA THR A 113 -19.69 25.30 -1.83
C THR A 113 -19.05 24.11 -2.53
N VAL A 114 -17.83 23.78 -2.14
CA VAL A 114 -17.14 22.58 -2.55
C VAL A 114 -16.92 21.72 -1.32
N SER A 115 -17.28 20.44 -1.42
CA SER A 115 -17.04 19.47 -0.34
C SER A 115 -16.45 18.18 -0.90
N ALA A 116 -15.55 17.56 -0.14
CA ALA A 116 -14.97 16.28 -0.51
C ALA A 116 -16.03 15.15 -0.39
N THR A 117 -15.90 14.15 -1.25
CA THR A 117 -16.62 12.88 -1.12
C THR A 117 -15.68 11.81 -0.54
N PRO A 118 -16.19 10.67 -0.07
CA PRO A 118 -15.35 9.51 0.27
C PRO A 118 -14.46 9.04 -0.86
N ASN A 119 -14.83 9.26 -2.13
CA ASN A 119 -14.02 8.92 -3.30
C ASN A 119 -12.66 9.65 -3.28
N LEU A 120 -12.64 10.95 -2.91
CA LEU A 120 -11.39 11.71 -2.78
C LEU A 120 -10.46 11.05 -1.76
N TRP A 121 -10.99 10.65 -0.63
CA TRP A 121 -10.20 10.09 0.45
C TRP A 121 -9.74 8.67 0.17
N VAL A 122 -10.57 7.86 -0.50
CA VAL A 122 -10.14 6.52 -0.96
C VAL A 122 -9.06 6.61 -2.02
N LEU A 123 -9.19 7.51 -3.01
CA LEU A 123 -8.10 7.77 -3.96
C LEU A 123 -6.86 8.29 -3.22
N GLY A 124 -7.05 9.13 -2.21
CA GLY A 124 -5.99 9.66 -1.35
C GLY A 124 -5.20 8.60 -0.60
N ASN A 125 -5.84 7.48 -0.21
CA ASN A 125 -5.14 6.33 0.41
C ASN A 125 -4.04 5.76 -0.49
N TYR A 126 -4.17 5.88 -1.80
CA TYR A 126 -3.11 5.53 -2.75
C TYR A 126 -2.27 6.75 -3.12
N SER A 127 -2.89 7.79 -3.68
CA SER A 127 -2.17 8.88 -4.35
C SER A 127 -1.30 9.73 -3.43
N ARG A 128 -1.67 9.89 -2.16
CA ARG A 128 -0.88 10.65 -1.18
C ARG A 128 0.42 9.93 -0.80
N PHE A 129 0.40 8.60 -0.75
CA PHE A 129 1.48 7.81 -0.16
C PHE A 129 2.28 7.03 -1.21
N VAL A 130 1.62 6.44 -2.19
CA VAL A 130 2.27 5.73 -3.30
C VAL A 130 2.67 6.76 -4.35
N ARG A 131 3.96 7.12 -4.38
CA ARG A 131 4.46 8.20 -5.23
C ARG A 131 5.18 7.65 -6.47
N PRO A 132 5.41 8.47 -7.51
CA PRO A 132 6.18 8.06 -8.67
C PRO A 132 7.50 7.39 -8.29
N GLY A 133 7.81 6.27 -8.96
CA GLY A 133 8.99 5.47 -8.68
C GLY A 133 8.83 4.38 -7.61
N TYR A 134 7.74 4.37 -6.85
CA TYR A 134 7.43 3.25 -5.96
C TYR A 134 7.19 1.98 -6.77
N LYS A 135 7.67 0.86 -6.26
CA LYS A 135 7.49 -0.47 -6.87
C LYS A 135 6.55 -1.30 -6.02
N ARG A 136 5.55 -1.92 -6.66
CA ARG A 136 4.70 -2.89 -5.97
C ARG A 136 5.55 -4.09 -5.57
N ILE A 137 5.38 -4.53 -4.33
CA ILE A 137 6.03 -5.70 -3.75
C ILE A 137 4.99 -6.75 -3.40
N ALA A 138 5.43 -7.99 -3.22
CA ALA A 138 4.56 -9.08 -2.79
C ALA A 138 4.03 -8.78 -1.37
N LEU A 139 2.77 -9.13 -1.15
CA LEU A 139 2.11 -9.11 0.13
C LEU A 139 1.49 -10.50 0.34
N THR A 140 2.01 -11.26 1.30
CA THR A 140 1.50 -12.60 1.60
C THR A 140 0.10 -12.48 2.21
N GLY A 141 -0.85 -13.24 1.67
CA GLY A 141 -2.23 -13.19 2.16
C GLY A 141 -2.92 -11.88 1.82
N ASP A 142 -2.67 -11.34 0.62
CA ASP A 142 -3.29 -10.11 0.10
C ASP A 142 -4.82 -10.17 0.03
N GLY A 143 -5.36 -11.37 0.20
CA GLY A 143 -6.75 -11.57 0.53
C GLY A 143 -7.66 -11.82 -0.67
N ASP A 144 -8.92 -11.97 -0.37
CA ASP A 144 -10.00 -12.13 -1.33
C ASP A 144 -10.48 -10.75 -1.81
N ILE A 145 -10.54 -10.55 -3.13
CA ILE A 145 -11.03 -9.32 -3.77
C ILE A 145 -12.49 -8.97 -3.45
N ASN A 146 -13.22 -9.88 -2.83
CA ASN A 146 -14.57 -9.66 -2.34
C ASN A 146 -14.63 -9.47 -0.81
N SER A 147 -13.50 -9.46 -0.15
CA SER A 147 -13.40 -9.39 1.30
C SER A 147 -12.39 -8.34 1.75
N LEU A 148 -11.20 -8.76 2.16
CA LEU A 148 -10.08 -7.89 2.50
C LEU A 148 -9.02 -7.98 1.40
N MET A 149 -8.75 -6.87 0.76
CA MET A 149 -7.71 -6.75 -0.27
C MET A 149 -6.53 -5.98 0.28
N GLY A 150 -5.31 -6.39 -0.06
CA GLY A 150 -4.10 -5.68 0.33
C GLY A 150 -3.11 -5.53 -0.81
N SER A 151 -2.40 -4.42 -0.86
CA SER A 151 -1.29 -4.18 -1.77
C SER A 151 -0.18 -3.40 -1.08
N ALA A 152 1.06 -3.68 -1.39
CA ALA A 152 2.21 -3.03 -0.77
C ALA A 152 3.18 -2.48 -1.81
N TYR A 153 3.81 -1.36 -1.47
CA TYR A 153 4.67 -0.59 -2.36
C TYR A 153 5.93 -0.14 -1.63
N LEU A 154 7.08 -0.35 -2.25
CA LEU A 154 8.39 0.01 -1.72
C LEU A 154 8.89 1.27 -2.41
N SER A 155 9.40 2.23 -1.62
CA SER A 155 10.02 3.45 -2.13
C SER A 155 11.27 3.16 -2.97
N PRO A 156 11.67 4.08 -3.88
CA PRO A 156 12.84 3.89 -4.74
C PRO A 156 14.15 3.68 -3.98
N ASP A 157 14.28 4.27 -2.79
CA ASP A 157 15.44 4.13 -1.91
C ASP A 157 15.41 2.86 -1.04
N GLY A 158 14.33 2.07 -1.14
CA GLY A 158 14.14 0.84 -0.38
C GLY A 158 13.96 1.02 1.13
N LYS A 159 13.62 2.22 1.59
CA LYS A 159 13.52 2.54 3.02
C LYS A 159 12.09 2.62 3.54
N LYS A 160 11.12 2.91 2.68
CA LYS A 160 9.72 3.09 3.08
C LYS A 160 8.82 2.08 2.40
N VAL A 161 7.84 1.60 3.15
CA VAL A 161 6.75 0.79 2.62
C VAL A 161 5.43 1.51 2.86
N VAL A 162 4.58 1.45 1.85
CA VAL A 162 3.17 1.83 1.93
C VAL A 162 2.36 0.56 1.68
N ALA A 163 1.49 0.20 2.62
CA ALA A 163 0.56 -0.91 2.44
C ALA A 163 -0.88 -0.37 2.51
N VAL A 164 -1.67 -0.64 1.47
CA VAL A 164 -3.06 -0.20 1.38
C VAL A 164 -3.97 -1.41 1.43
N PHE A 165 -4.93 -1.37 2.34
CA PHE A 165 -5.95 -2.40 2.52
C PHE A 165 -7.34 -1.83 2.26
N VAL A 166 -8.14 -2.56 1.50
CA VAL A 166 -9.55 -2.27 1.25
C VAL A 166 -10.38 -3.37 1.91
N ASN A 167 -11.14 -3.03 2.93
CA ASN A 167 -12.02 -3.96 3.63
C ASN A 167 -13.47 -3.79 3.16
N MET A 168 -13.90 -4.69 2.29
CA MET A 168 -15.28 -4.73 1.77
C MET A 168 -16.28 -5.37 2.77
N ASN A 169 -15.78 -5.99 3.84
CA ASN A 169 -16.64 -6.70 4.79
C ASN A 169 -17.38 -5.73 5.70
N THR A 170 -18.47 -6.21 6.24
CA THR A 170 -19.23 -5.59 7.34
C THR A 170 -18.64 -5.88 8.72
N VAL A 171 -17.51 -6.58 8.77
CA VAL A 171 -16.79 -6.91 10.00
C VAL A 171 -15.34 -6.44 9.93
N THR A 172 -14.80 -6.08 11.07
CA THR A 172 -13.38 -5.73 11.24
C THR A 172 -12.49 -6.93 10.94
N LYS A 173 -11.39 -6.70 10.28
CA LYS A 173 -10.36 -7.71 9.95
C LYS A 173 -9.03 -7.34 10.63
N GLY A 174 -8.22 -8.35 10.97
CA GLY A 174 -6.91 -8.15 11.57
C GLY A 174 -5.79 -8.57 10.63
N VAL A 175 -4.78 -7.71 10.48
CA VAL A 175 -3.55 -8.00 9.73
C VAL A 175 -2.35 -7.95 10.64
N LYS A 176 -1.31 -8.71 10.32
CA LYS A 176 0.00 -8.62 10.95
C LYS A 176 1.00 -8.12 9.91
N LEU A 177 1.75 -7.10 10.27
CA LEU A 177 2.80 -6.57 9.40
C LEU A 177 4.13 -7.26 9.77
N ALA A 178 4.82 -7.78 8.78
CA ALA A 178 6.15 -8.36 8.90
C ALA A 178 6.99 -7.99 7.67
N ALA A 179 8.28 -7.88 7.84
CA ALA A 179 9.22 -7.53 6.77
C ALA A 179 10.39 -8.53 6.71
N ASP A 180 10.12 -9.79 7.03
CA ASP A 180 11.13 -10.84 7.19
C ASP A 180 11.91 -11.08 5.89
N ASP A 181 11.23 -11.03 4.75
CA ASP A 181 11.83 -11.21 3.42
C ASP A 181 12.84 -10.10 3.04
N PHE A 182 12.79 -8.95 3.72
CA PHE A 182 13.73 -7.86 3.50
C PHE A 182 14.93 -7.90 4.44
N SER A 183 14.98 -8.85 5.37
CA SER A 183 15.96 -8.86 6.47
C SER A 183 16.02 -7.49 7.16
N LYS A 184 14.87 -6.86 7.37
CA LYS A 184 14.71 -5.52 7.95
C LYS A 184 13.62 -5.55 9.02
N THR A 185 13.68 -4.58 9.92
CA THR A 185 12.70 -4.41 10.99
C THR A 185 11.80 -3.20 10.70
N ILE A 186 10.56 -3.30 11.13
CA ILE A 186 9.59 -2.21 11.13
C ILE A 186 9.70 -1.48 12.47
N SER A 187 10.00 -0.18 12.45
CA SER A 187 10.19 0.60 13.69
C SER A 187 8.91 1.21 14.22
N SER A 188 8.11 1.78 13.33
CA SER A 188 6.82 2.38 13.66
C SER A 188 5.93 2.39 12.44
N VAL A 189 4.63 2.29 12.66
CA VAL A 189 3.63 2.27 11.61
C VAL A 189 2.65 3.40 11.86
N LYS A 190 2.46 4.28 10.89
CA LYS A 190 1.35 5.23 10.88
C LYS A 190 0.18 4.62 10.15
N LYS A 191 -0.98 4.65 10.77
CA LYS A 191 -2.24 4.15 10.24
C LYS A 191 -3.12 5.32 9.83
N TYR A 192 -3.61 5.31 8.61
CA TYR A 192 -4.54 6.29 8.05
C TYR A 192 -5.81 5.57 7.63
N THR A 193 -6.95 6.03 8.13
CA THR A 193 -8.25 5.40 7.88
C THR A 193 -9.16 6.30 7.06
N THR A 194 -9.84 5.69 6.12
CA THR A 194 -11.00 6.26 5.41
C THR A 194 -12.17 5.31 5.58
N ASP A 195 -13.26 5.78 6.19
CA ASP A 195 -14.52 5.08 6.35
C ASP A 195 -15.68 6.10 6.35
N ALA A 196 -16.85 5.72 6.82
CA ALA A 196 -18.02 6.62 6.86
C ALA A 196 -17.80 7.88 7.73
N THR A 197 -16.83 7.88 8.64
CA THR A 197 -16.58 8.95 9.61
C THR A 197 -15.18 9.52 9.54
N ASN A 198 -14.25 8.81 8.96
CA ASN A 198 -12.83 9.17 8.87
C ASN A 198 -12.43 9.48 7.42
N ASN A 199 -11.82 10.62 7.23
CA ASN A 199 -11.41 11.16 5.93
C ASN A 199 -9.89 11.13 5.79
N LEU A 200 -9.30 9.94 5.59
CA LEU A 200 -7.85 9.74 5.52
C LEU A 200 -7.16 10.27 6.78
N THR A 201 -7.82 10.06 7.91
CA THR A 201 -7.35 10.53 9.22
C THR A 201 -6.19 9.66 9.69
N CYS A 202 -5.14 10.30 10.21
CA CYS A 202 -4.07 9.59 10.88
C CYS A 202 -4.56 9.24 12.29
N ASP A 203 -5.00 7.99 12.46
CA ASP A 203 -5.64 7.55 13.70
C ASP A 203 -4.61 7.33 14.79
N GLU A 204 -3.48 6.74 14.41
CA GLU A 204 -2.58 6.17 15.39
C GLU A 204 -1.17 5.98 14.82
N THR A 205 -0.18 6.04 15.72
CA THR A 205 1.17 5.53 15.48
C THR A 205 1.34 4.24 16.27
N ILE A 206 1.53 3.14 15.56
CA ILE A 206 1.65 1.80 16.13
C ILE A 206 3.13 1.50 16.32
N THR A 207 3.56 1.29 17.54
CA THR A 207 4.95 0.95 17.89
C THR A 207 5.13 -0.55 18.11
N ASP A 208 4.09 -1.25 18.56
CA ASP A 208 4.08 -2.71 18.64
C ASP A 208 3.47 -3.32 17.37
N VAL A 209 4.32 -3.74 16.45
CA VAL A 209 3.94 -4.40 15.19
C VAL A 209 3.86 -5.92 15.32
N THR A 210 4.10 -6.47 16.51
CA THR A 210 4.07 -7.93 16.76
C THR A 210 2.64 -8.46 16.88
N THR A 211 1.72 -7.59 17.26
CA THR A 211 0.29 -7.90 17.40
C THR A 211 -0.49 -7.63 16.11
N ARG A 212 -1.73 -8.09 16.08
CA ARG A 212 -2.63 -7.81 14.96
C ARG A 212 -3.11 -6.36 15.00
N ILE A 213 -3.01 -5.69 13.87
CA ILE A 213 -3.56 -4.36 13.66
C ILE A 213 -4.95 -4.50 13.03
N MET A 214 -5.92 -3.80 13.58
CA MET A 214 -7.31 -3.93 13.15
C MET A 214 -7.63 -2.97 12.02
N ILE A 215 -8.27 -3.52 10.97
CA ILE A 215 -8.80 -2.78 9.82
C ILE A 215 -10.32 -2.74 9.98
N PRO A 216 -10.91 -1.56 10.20
CA PRO A 216 -12.35 -1.44 10.42
C PRO A 216 -13.18 -2.04 9.28
N ALA A 217 -14.42 -2.41 9.57
CA ALA A 217 -15.38 -2.78 8.56
C ALA A 217 -15.60 -1.63 7.56
N ARG A 218 -15.86 -1.94 6.31
CA ARG A 218 -16.22 -0.95 5.28
C ARG A 218 -15.26 0.24 5.24
N SER A 219 -13.94 -0.04 5.14
CA SER A 219 -12.89 0.98 5.21
C SER A 219 -11.78 0.77 4.20
N VAL A 220 -11.03 1.84 3.92
CA VAL A 220 -9.70 1.76 3.30
C VAL A 220 -8.68 2.25 4.31
N VAL A 221 -7.66 1.44 4.55
CA VAL A 221 -6.62 1.74 5.52
C VAL A 221 -5.26 1.73 4.85
N THR A 222 -4.50 2.79 5.05
CA THR A 222 -3.10 2.88 4.59
C THR A 222 -2.17 2.82 5.78
N PHE A 223 -1.20 1.90 5.72
CA PHE A 223 -0.06 1.88 6.62
C PHE A 223 1.16 2.46 5.92
N THR A 224 1.87 3.33 6.61
CA THR A 224 3.19 3.82 6.16
C THR A 224 4.21 3.51 7.23
N PHE A 225 5.34 2.93 6.86
CA PHE A 225 6.40 2.58 7.79
C PHE A 225 7.78 2.59 7.16
N ASP A 226 8.79 2.81 7.99
CA ASP A 226 10.18 2.77 7.59
C ASP A 226 10.76 1.37 7.83
N LEU A 227 11.58 0.91 6.88
CA LEU A 227 12.34 -0.32 6.99
C LEU A 227 13.74 0.02 7.51
N ASN A 228 14.03 -0.35 8.73
CA ASN A 228 15.37 -0.23 9.29
C ASN A 228 16.23 -1.41 8.89
N ALA A 229 17.48 -1.15 8.57
CA ALA A 229 18.44 -2.23 8.44
C ALA A 229 18.45 -3.02 9.76
N THR A 230 18.33 -4.34 9.70
CA THR A 230 18.77 -5.16 10.81
C THR A 230 20.27 -4.91 10.91
N THR A 231 20.66 -4.07 11.85
CA THR A 231 22.07 -3.96 12.19
C THR A 231 22.43 -5.32 12.78
N GLY A 232 23.09 -6.13 11.97
CA GLY A 232 23.78 -7.27 12.50
C GLY A 232 24.63 -6.76 13.65
N ILE A 233 24.32 -7.23 14.87
CA ILE A 233 25.07 -6.94 16.10
C ILE A 233 25.13 -5.43 16.42
N THR A 234 23.99 -4.81 16.78
CA THR A 234 23.99 -3.64 17.65
C THR A 234 24.08 -4.15 19.09
N ASN A 235 25.18 -3.90 19.71
CA ASN A 235 25.60 -4.25 21.08
C ASN A 235 26.28 -5.63 21.19
N VAL A 236 27.46 -5.78 20.61
CA VAL A 236 28.51 -6.33 21.42
C VAL A 236 28.70 -5.30 22.55
N LYS A 237 28.14 -5.51 23.74
CA LYS A 237 28.70 -4.93 24.93
C LYS A 237 30.16 -5.34 24.89
N ASN A 238 31.05 -4.40 24.56
CA ASN A 238 32.43 -4.53 24.89
C ASN A 238 32.47 -4.69 26.40
N ASP A 239 32.39 -5.89 26.88
CA ASP A 239 32.95 -6.22 28.16
C ASP A 239 34.44 -6.06 27.97
N SER A 240 34.92 -4.86 28.34
CA SER A 240 36.26 -4.34 28.11
C SER A 240 37.31 -5.07 28.99
N THR A 241 37.17 -6.37 29.23
CA THR A 241 38.07 -7.10 30.11
C THR A 241 38.76 -8.30 29.48
N LYS A 242 38.50 -8.67 28.21
CA LYS A 242 39.41 -9.58 27.45
C LYS A 242 39.27 -9.31 25.95
N ALA A 243 40.28 -8.77 25.32
CA ALA A 243 40.40 -8.82 23.86
C ALA A 243 40.37 -10.31 23.45
N ASP A 244 39.27 -10.71 22.73
CA ASP A 244 39.22 -12.04 22.15
C ASP A 244 40.14 -12.07 20.93
N ASN A 245 41.35 -12.57 21.14
CA ASN A 245 42.37 -12.73 20.11
C ASN A 245 42.15 -13.96 19.20
N GLY A 246 40.94 -14.54 19.25
CA GLY A 246 40.58 -15.71 18.46
C GLY A 246 40.54 -15.42 16.95
N ILE A 247 40.73 -16.48 16.19
CA ILE A 247 40.56 -16.47 14.73
C ILE A 247 39.22 -17.11 14.38
N TYR A 248 38.46 -16.46 13.52
CA TYR A 248 37.14 -16.92 13.09
C TYR A 248 37.08 -17.12 11.57
N ASN A 249 36.36 -18.11 11.11
CA ASN A 249 36.03 -18.27 9.68
C ASN A 249 34.88 -17.29 9.29
N LEU A 250 34.52 -17.26 7.99
CA LEU A 250 33.46 -16.41 7.49
C LEU A 250 32.05 -16.76 8.03
N ASN A 251 31.86 -17.96 8.58
CA ASN A 251 30.63 -18.40 9.20
C ASN A 251 30.55 -18.01 10.69
N GLY A 252 31.55 -17.26 11.21
CA GLY A 252 31.60 -16.84 12.60
C GLY A 252 32.05 -17.93 13.58
N GLN A 253 32.49 -19.10 13.10
CA GLN A 253 33.03 -20.17 13.95
C GLN A 253 34.48 -19.88 14.31
N LYS A 254 34.82 -20.03 15.60
CA LYS A 254 36.19 -19.88 16.10
C LYS A 254 37.03 -21.09 15.65
N VAL A 255 38.06 -20.83 14.88
CA VAL A 255 38.96 -21.85 14.32
C VAL A 255 40.31 -21.90 15.03
N ALA A 256 40.67 -20.87 15.79
CA ALA A 256 41.83 -20.87 16.68
C ALA A 256 41.62 -19.88 17.84
N ASP A 257 42.23 -20.12 18.98
CA ASP A 257 42.07 -19.34 20.21
C ASP A 257 42.94 -18.08 20.26
N SER A 258 43.91 -17.97 19.38
CA SER A 258 44.87 -16.87 19.40
C SER A 258 45.37 -16.54 17.99
N ALA A 259 45.62 -15.24 17.75
CA ALA A 259 46.04 -14.70 16.48
C ALA A 259 47.44 -15.22 16.01
N ASP A 260 48.30 -15.64 16.93
CA ASP A 260 49.61 -16.22 16.62
C ASP A 260 49.47 -17.56 15.87
N LYS A 261 48.37 -18.26 16.00
CA LYS A 261 48.08 -19.50 15.27
C LYS A 261 47.67 -19.27 13.79
N TYR A 262 47.62 -18.03 13.30
CA TYR A 262 47.24 -17.75 11.92
C TYR A 262 48.08 -18.49 10.90
N ASN A 263 49.39 -18.61 11.15
CA ASN A 263 50.31 -19.26 10.25
C ASN A 263 50.15 -20.78 10.18
N SER A 264 49.51 -21.41 11.13
CA SER A 264 49.23 -22.85 11.14
C SER A 264 47.90 -23.25 10.51
N LEU A 265 47.08 -22.30 10.13
CA LEU A 265 45.79 -22.57 9.49
C LEU A 265 45.96 -22.92 8.02
N GLU A 266 44.98 -23.57 7.44
CA GLU A 266 44.94 -23.86 6.00
C GLU A 266 44.68 -22.58 5.17
N HIS A 267 44.80 -22.68 3.84
CA HIS A 267 44.46 -21.58 2.94
C HIS A 267 42.98 -21.21 3.11
N GLY A 268 42.70 -19.94 3.26
CA GLY A 268 41.31 -19.52 3.55
C GLY A 268 41.17 -18.06 3.91
N VAL A 269 39.94 -17.67 4.22
CA VAL A 269 39.59 -16.31 4.66
C VAL A 269 39.19 -16.34 6.14
N TYR A 270 39.86 -15.52 6.92
CA TYR A 270 39.71 -15.46 8.38
C TYR A 270 39.45 -14.06 8.88
N ILE A 271 38.85 -13.96 10.04
CA ILE A 271 38.60 -12.71 10.77
C ILE A 271 39.45 -12.76 12.07
N ILE A 272 40.35 -11.82 12.24
CA ILE A 272 41.21 -11.64 13.41
C ILE A 272 41.10 -10.20 13.88
N ASN A 273 40.78 -9.98 15.14
CA ASN A 273 40.63 -8.65 15.72
C ASN A 273 39.73 -7.73 14.85
N GLY A 274 38.61 -8.28 14.32
CA GLY A 274 37.66 -7.56 13.46
C GLY A 274 38.19 -7.26 12.04
N LYS A 275 39.39 -7.72 11.65
CA LYS A 275 39.97 -7.54 10.31
C LYS A 275 39.90 -8.83 9.51
N LYS A 276 39.52 -8.71 8.23
CA LYS A 276 39.52 -9.82 7.27
C LYS A 276 40.95 -10.05 6.74
N LEU A 277 41.48 -11.26 6.86
CA LEU A 277 42.77 -11.69 6.36
C LEU A 277 42.54 -12.86 5.40
N ILE A 278 43.33 -12.87 4.31
CA ILE A 278 43.36 -13.96 3.32
C ILE A 278 44.68 -14.70 3.45
N LYS A 279 44.62 -15.96 3.82
CA LYS A 279 45.79 -16.85 3.80
C LYS A 279 45.86 -17.54 2.45
N LYS A 280 46.90 -17.26 1.72
CA LYS A 280 47.26 -17.88 0.43
C LYS A 280 48.05 -19.14 0.62
#